data_0172b4494d818d4c8c60a669be7a857c
#
_entry.id   0172b4494d818d4c8c60a669be7a857c
#
_cell.length_a   1.000
_cell.length_b   1.000
_cell.length_c   1.000
_cell.angle_alpha   90.00
_cell.angle_beta   90.00
_cell.angle_gamma   90.00
#
_symmetry.space_group_name_H-M   'P 1'
#
loop_
_entity.id
_entity.type
_entity.pdbx_description
1 polymer ?
#
loop_
_entity_poly.entity_id
_entity_poly.type
_entity_poly.pdbx_seq_one_letter_code
_entity_poly.pdbx_strand_id
1 'polypeptide(L)'
;EIVPAYKSRDVGFDRSMIGAYGHDDRVDAYPALMAEIATRNPAFTTVCVLTDKEEIGSDGVTGMQSMYVFHFMQELCRTAGQDDIIAFRNSVCLSADVTAAYDPSWASAFEPMNGTYAGRGIALFKYTGSRGKSAANDASAELVGYVTRMMDADDVAWQIGELGRLDLGGGGTIAKYVANRGIPVIDIGVPVLSMHSPFEVIHKTDLYMAYRAFVLFNQAAE
;
A
#
# COMPACT_ATOMS: atom_id res chain seq x y z
N GLU A 1 4.51 -20.70 14.75
CA GLU A 1 3.24 -20.03 14.40
C GLU A 1 2.14 -21.06 14.17
N ILE A 2 0.92 -20.70 14.54
CA ILE A 2 -0.27 -21.50 14.27
C ILE A 2 -1.18 -20.65 13.38
N VAL A 3 -1.42 -21.10 12.14
CA VAL A 3 -2.18 -20.36 11.14
C VAL A 3 -3.27 -21.24 10.54
N PRO A 4 -4.35 -20.66 10.00
CA PRO A 4 -5.38 -21.41 9.29
C PRO A 4 -4.83 -22.21 8.10
N ALA A 5 -5.26 -23.45 7.95
CA ALA A 5 -4.79 -24.36 6.92
C ALA A 5 -5.70 -24.45 5.67
N TYR A 6 -6.81 -23.72 5.64
CA TYR A 6 -7.72 -23.74 4.49
C TYR A 6 -7.15 -22.91 3.32
N LYS A 7 -7.57 -23.28 2.13
CA LYS A 7 -7.21 -22.57 0.89
C LYS A 7 -8.12 -21.37 0.66
N SER A 8 -7.65 -20.42 -0.13
CA SER A 8 -8.49 -19.33 -0.65
C SER A 8 -9.73 -19.85 -1.36
N ARG A 9 -10.82 -19.10 -1.29
CA ARG A 9 -12.13 -19.46 -1.85
C ARG A 9 -12.79 -18.24 -2.50
N ASP A 10 -13.53 -18.50 -3.55
CA ASP A 10 -14.48 -17.51 -4.08
C ASP A 10 -15.58 -17.22 -3.05
N VAL A 11 -15.93 -15.94 -2.92
CA VAL A 11 -17.01 -15.44 -2.07
C VAL A 11 -18.01 -14.65 -2.92
N GLY A 12 -19.29 -14.71 -2.55
CA GLY A 12 -20.38 -14.11 -3.29
C GLY A 12 -21.00 -15.05 -4.35
N PHE A 13 -22.25 -14.80 -4.73
CA PHE A 13 -22.93 -15.57 -5.78
C PHE A 13 -22.29 -15.42 -7.15
N ASP A 14 -21.74 -14.24 -7.42
CA ASP A 14 -21.02 -13.89 -8.64
C ASP A 14 -19.54 -14.22 -8.58
N ARG A 15 -19.05 -14.72 -7.44
CA ARG A 15 -17.63 -15.02 -7.20
C ARG A 15 -16.72 -13.82 -7.40
N SER A 16 -17.22 -12.62 -7.16
CA SER A 16 -16.44 -11.38 -7.32
C SER A 16 -15.39 -11.16 -6.24
N MET A 17 -15.51 -11.88 -5.12
CA MET A 17 -14.60 -11.73 -3.98
C MET A 17 -13.75 -12.99 -3.77
N ILE A 18 -12.67 -12.83 -3.00
CA ILE A 18 -11.80 -13.91 -2.52
C ILE A 18 -11.73 -13.84 -1.01
N GLY A 19 -12.00 -14.96 -0.36
CA GLY A 19 -11.78 -15.13 1.07
C GLY A 19 -10.55 -16.00 1.34
N ALA A 20 -9.65 -15.53 2.20
CA ALA A 20 -8.44 -16.25 2.60
C ALA A 20 -7.91 -15.72 3.94
N TYR A 21 -6.91 -16.41 4.47
CA TYR A 21 -6.09 -15.91 5.57
C TYR A 21 -4.90 -15.13 5.01
N GLY A 22 -4.60 -13.98 5.63
CA GLY A 22 -3.40 -13.19 5.34
C GLY A 22 -3.48 -12.46 4.00
N HIS A 23 -4.65 -11.94 3.63
CA HIS A 23 -4.71 -10.88 2.63
C HIS A 23 -3.90 -9.68 3.08
N ASP A 24 -3.96 -9.39 4.36
CA ASP A 24 -3.09 -8.45 5.02
C ASP A 24 -1.71 -9.09 5.29
N ASP A 25 -0.62 -8.71 4.59
CA ASP A 25 -0.65 -7.81 3.43
C ASP A 25 -0.12 -8.49 2.16
N ARG A 26 -0.42 -9.76 1.97
CA ARG A 26 -0.04 -10.46 0.73
C ARG A 26 -0.78 -9.96 -0.51
N VAL A 27 -1.94 -9.32 -0.30
CA VAL A 27 -2.77 -8.82 -1.40
C VAL A 27 -2.17 -7.60 -2.08
N ASP A 28 -1.36 -6.82 -1.39
CA ASP A 28 -0.61 -5.70 -1.98
C ASP A 28 0.83 -6.12 -2.33
N ALA A 29 1.48 -6.95 -1.52
CA ALA A 29 2.81 -7.47 -1.79
C ALA A 29 2.90 -8.25 -3.10
N TYR A 30 1.91 -9.10 -3.41
CA TYR A 30 1.90 -9.89 -4.64
C TYR A 30 1.78 -9.03 -5.91
N PRO A 31 0.80 -8.13 -6.06
CA PRO A 31 0.73 -7.27 -7.24
C PRO A 31 1.90 -6.30 -7.35
N ALA A 32 2.49 -5.84 -6.26
CA ALA A 32 3.71 -5.01 -6.30
C ALA A 32 4.89 -5.78 -6.91
N LEU A 33 5.12 -7.02 -6.46
CA LEU A 33 6.14 -7.89 -7.05
C LEU A 33 5.86 -8.21 -8.52
N MET A 34 4.60 -8.50 -8.86
CA MET A 34 4.22 -8.81 -10.25
C MET A 34 4.35 -7.60 -11.17
N ALA A 35 4.07 -6.41 -10.68
CA ALA A 35 4.29 -5.17 -11.42
C ALA A 35 5.79 -4.94 -11.69
N GLU A 36 6.64 -5.16 -10.69
CA GLU A 36 8.09 -5.07 -10.87
C GLU A 36 8.60 -6.05 -11.92
N ILE A 37 8.15 -7.32 -11.88
CA ILE A 37 8.51 -8.34 -12.87
C ILE A 37 7.98 -7.99 -14.28
N ALA A 38 6.81 -7.38 -14.38
CA ALA A 38 6.20 -6.99 -15.65
C ALA A 38 6.82 -5.73 -16.26
N THR A 39 7.43 -4.87 -15.45
CA THR A 39 8.04 -3.61 -15.89
C THR A 39 9.20 -3.88 -16.86
N ARG A 40 9.21 -3.18 -18.00
CA ARG A 40 10.23 -3.30 -19.04
C ARG A 40 10.80 -1.95 -19.41
N ASN A 41 12.12 -1.83 -19.36
CA ASN A 41 12.84 -0.60 -19.72
C ASN A 41 12.25 0.67 -19.05
N PRO A 42 12.08 0.69 -17.73
CA PRO A 42 11.54 1.86 -17.05
C PRO A 42 12.46 3.08 -17.24
N ALA A 43 11.88 4.29 -17.22
CA ALA A 43 12.65 5.53 -17.32
C ALA A 43 13.58 5.75 -16.12
N PHE A 44 13.19 5.26 -14.95
CA PHE A 44 13.93 5.32 -13.70
C PHE A 44 14.14 3.92 -13.12
N THR A 45 15.11 3.78 -12.24
CA THR A 45 15.31 2.53 -11.49
C THR A 45 14.11 2.28 -10.59
N THR A 46 13.47 1.13 -10.75
CA THR A 46 12.40 0.66 -9.87
C THR A 46 12.94 -0.29 -8.82
N VAL A 47 12.37 -0.27 -7.63
CA VAL A 47 12.75 -1.16 -6.53
C VAL A 47 11.49 -1.59 -5.78
N CYS A 48 11.16 -2.87 -5.85
CA CYS A 48 10.11 -3.46 -5.03
C CYS A 48 10.73 -4.00 -3.74
N VAL A 49 10.27 -3.50 -2.60
CA VAL A 49 10.75 -3.90 -1.27
C VAL A 49 9.61 -4.57 -0.52
N LEU A 50 9.79 -5.82 -0.14
CA LEU A 50 8.88 -6.56 0.71
C LEU A 50 9.46 -6.60 2.12
N THR A 51 8.83 -5.88 3.04
CA THR A 51 9.26 -5.79 4.44
C THR A 51 8.54 -6.80 5.31
N ASP A 52 9.14 -7.14 6.43
CA ASP A 52 8.60 -8.00 7.47
C ASP A 52 8.25 -7.18 8.71
N LYS A 53 7.47 -7.74 9.62
CA LYS A 53 7.21 -7.19 10.96
C LYS A 53 6.42 -5.87 11.02
N GLU A 54 5.65 -5.55 9.99
CA GLU A 54 4.81 -4.35 9.99
C GLU A 54 3.90 -4.35 11.24
N GLU A 55 3.19 -5.43 11.49
CA GLU A 55 2.18 -5.61 12.55
C GLU A 55 2.70 -5.47 13.99
N ILE A 56 3.99 -5.57 14.17
CA ILE A 56 4.64 -5.38 15.47
C ILE A 56 5.44 -4.08 15.54
N GLY A 57 5.18 -3.14 14.62
CA GLY A 57 5.79 -1.82 14.60
C GLY A 57 7.04 -1.71 13.74
N SER A 58 7.27 -2.64 12.81
CA SER A 58 8.41 -2.62 11.88
C SER A 58 9.79 -2.70 12.54
N ASP A 59 9.87 -3.28 13.72
CA ASP A 59 11.10 -3.46 14.48
C ASP A 59 11.96 -4.62 13.94
N GLY A 60 13.25 -4.57 14.23
CA GLY A 60 14.22 -5.62 13.87
C GLY A 60 14.84 -5.43 12.48
N VAL A 61 15.75 -6.33 12.11
CA VAL A 61 16.63 -6.19 10.94
C VAL A 61 15.84 -6.21 9.62
N THR A 62 14.72 -6.95 9.56
CA THR A 62 13.89 -7.12 8.38
C THR A 62 12.69 -6.17 8.33
N GLY A 63 12.45 -5.42 9.42
CA GLY A 63 11.42 -4.38 9.49
C GLY A 63 11.87 -3.06 8.87
N MET A 64 10.93 -2.21 8.50
CA MET A 64 11.22 -0.95 7.80
C MET A 64 11.92 0.11 8.67
N GLN A 65 11.97 -0.06 10.00
CA GLN A 65 12.79 0.78 10.87
C GLN A 65 14.30 0.54 10.70
N SER A 66 14.67 -0.63 10.16
CA SER A 66 16.06 -0.98 9.90
C SER A 66 16.66 -0.12 8.79
N MET A 67 17.96 0.08 8.87
CA MET A 67 18.75 0.70 7.80
C MET A 67 19.06 -0.24 6.64
N TYR A 68 18.65 -1.52 6.73
CA TYR A 68 19.05 -2.55 5.76
C TYR A 68 18.66 -2.19 4.32
N VAL A 69 17.41 -1.78 4.11
CA VAL A 69 16.91 -1.36 2.78
C VAL A 69 17.70 -0.17 2.26
N PHE A 70 17.95 0.82 3.12
CA PHE A 70 18.68 2.04 2.74
C PHE A 70 20.15 1.75 2.42
N HIS A 71 20.80 0.87 3.17
CA HIS A 71 22.15 0.42 2.84
C HIS A 71 22.20 -0.30 1.49
N PHE A 72 21.19 -1.15 1.21
CA PHE A 72 21.07 -1.80 -0.10
C PHE A 72 20.90 -0.78 -1.23
N MET A 73 20.04 0.22 -1.07
CA MET A 73 19.85 1.29 -2.06
C MET A 73 21.12 2.13 -2.24
N GLN A 74 21.86 2.41 -1.16
CA GLN A 74 23.15 3.10 -1.22
C GLN A 74 24.19 2.29 -2.02
N GLU A 75 24.20 0.98 -1.87
CA GLU A 75 25.10 0.11 -2.66
C GLU A 75 24.72 0.10 -4.15
N LEU A 76 23.42 0.11 -4.48
CA LEU A 76 22.94 0.27 -5.85
C LEU A 76 23.42 1.60 -6.44
N CYS A 77 23.25 2.71 -5.72
CA CYS A 77 23.71 4.04 -6.14
C CYS A 77 25.22 4.03 -6.39
N ARG A 78 26.00 3.48 -5.47
CA ARG A 78 27.47 3.37 -5.63
C ARG A 78 27.86 2.56 -6.85
N THR A 79 27.17 1.45 -7.11
CA THR A 79 27.41 0.59 -8.27
C THR A 79 27.08 1.31 -9.58
N ALA A 80 26.03 2.15 -9.56
CA ALA A 80 25.63 2.96 -10.70
C ALA A 80 26.41 4.27 -10.85
N GLY A 81 27.36 4.57 -9.94
CA GLY A 81 28.12 5.84 -9.94
C GLY A 81 27.25 7.06 -9.61
N GLN A 82 26.19 6.87 -8.84
CA GLN A 82 25.26 7.93 -8.45
C GLN A 82 25.46 8.33 -6.98
N ASP A 83 25.13 9.58 -6.68
CA ASP A 83 25.05 10.09 -5.31
C ASP A 83 23.77 9.62 -4.63
N ASP A 84 23.89 8.94 -3.50
CA ASP A 84 22.74 8.36 -2.80
C ASP A 84 21.79 9.41 -2.19
N ILE A 85 22.32 10.55 -1.74
CA ILE A 85 21.51 11.65 -1.21
C ILE A 85 20.65 12.24 -2.32
N ILE A 86 21.24 12.45 -3.50
CA ILE A 86 20.52 12.96 -4.67
C ILE A 86 19.48 11.94 -5.13
N ALA A 87 19.85 10.65 -5.18
CA ALA A 87 18.95 9.58 -5.56
C ALA A 87 17.73 9.52 -4.63
N PHE A 88 17.92 9.55 -3.30
CA PHE A 88 16.81 9.51 -2.34
C PHE A 88 15.91 10.74 -2.46
N ARG A 89 16.46 11.93 -2.64
CA ARG A 89 15.67 13.17 -2.82
C ARG A 89 14.83 13.17 -4.09
N ASN A 90 15.26 12.46 -5.12
CA ASN A 90 14.58 12.33 -6.40
C ASN A 90 13.74 11.03 -6.48
N SER A 91 13.72 10.23 -5.43
CA SER A 91 12.87 9.04 -5.35
C SER A 91 11.46 9.39 -4.90
N VAL A 92 10.51 8.56 -5.30
CA VAL A 92 9.12 8.58 -4.84
C VAL A 92 8.73 7.16 -4.46
N CYS A 93 7.90 7.01 -3.44
CA CYS A 93 7.48 5.69 -2.95
C CYS A 93 5.95 5.59 -2.89
N LEU A 94 5.42 4.45 -3.34
CA LEU A 94 4.11 3.96 -2.92
C LEU A 94 4.32 3.02 -1.74
N SER A 95 3.69 3.32 -0.61
CA SER A 95 3.65 2.42 0.55
C SER A 95 2.38 1.59 0.44
N ALA A 96 2.54 0.35 0.02
CA ALA A 96 1.42 -0.54 -0.24
C ALA A 96 1.08 -1.30 1.05
N ASP A 97 -0.17 -1.15 1.49
CA ASP A 97 -0.73 -1.79 2.67
C ASP A 97 -2.26 -1.77 2.59
N VAL A 98 -2.92 -2.83 3.03
CA VAL A 98 -4.38 -2.93 2.99
C VAL A 98 -5.06 -1.85 3.82
N THR A 99 -6.34 -1.64 3.53
CA THR A 99 -7.21 -0.78 4.34
C THR A 99 -8.51 -1.48 4.70
N ALA A 100 -9.12 -1.07 5.81
CA ALA A 100 -10.43 -1.62 6.20
C ALA A 100 -11.52 -1.13 5.24
N ALA A 101 -12.14 -2.07 4.52
CA ALA A 101 -13.36 -1.78 3.76
C ALA A 101 -14.53 -1.50 4.71
N TYR A 102 -15.40 -0.55 4.33
CA TYR A 102 -16.61 -0.27 5.08
C TYR A 102 -17.45 -1.53 5.28
N ASP A 103 -17.70 -1.87 6.54
CA ASP A 103 -18.53 -2.99 6.93
C ASP A 103 -19.85 -2.47 7.56
N PRO A 104 -21.00 -2.69 6.90
CA PRO A 104 -22.29 -2.25 7.42
C PRO A 104 -22.69 -2.94 8.74
N SER A 105 -22.11 -4.11 9.06
CA SER A 105 -22.32 -4.80 10.34
C SER A 105 -21.64 -4.06 11.51
N TRP A 106 -20.65 -3.22 11.22
CA TRP A 106 -19.89 -2.43 12.17
C TRP A 106 -19.83 -0.96 11.78
N ALA A 107 -20.91 -0.41 11.25
CA ALA A 107 -20.99 0.94 10.71
C ALA A 107 -20.44 2.03 11.66
N SER A 108 -20.55 1.82 12.98
CA SER A 108 -20.04 2.77 13.99
C SER A 108 -18.50 2.88 14.04
N ALA A 109 -17.78 1.90 13.48
CA ALA A 109 -16.32 1.91 13.40
C ALA A 109 -15.79 2.72 12.20
N PHE A 110 -16.66 3.18 11.32
CA PHE A 110 -16.31 3.87 10.08
C PHE A 110 -16.91 5.27 10.01
N GLU A 111 -16.30 6.10 9.16
CA GLU A 111 -16.88 7.36 8.69
C GLU A 111 -17.33 7.15 7.24
N PRO A 112 -18.65 7.07 6.95
CA PRO A 112 -19.14 6.70 5.60
C PRO A 112 -18.65 7.63 4.48
N MET A 113 -18.36 8.89 4.81
CA MET A 113 -17.85 9.87 3.82
C MET A 113 -16.38 9.65 3.45
N ASN A 114 -15.60 9.04 4.34
CA ASN A 114 -14.16 8.86 4.22
C ASN A 114 -13.75 7.39 4.22
N GLY A 115 -14.69 6.48 4.39
CA GLY A 115 -14.42 5.04 4.35
C GLY A 115 -14.21 4.54 2.93
N THR A 116 -13.39 3.51 2.79
CA THR A 116 -13.20 2.80 1.54
C THR A 116 -14.22 1.68 1.37
N TYR A 117 -14.51 1.32 0.14
CA TYR A 117 -15.52 0.30 -0.17
C TYR A 117 -14.92 -0.77 -1.08
N ALA A 118 -15.14 -2.02 -0.76
CA ALA A 118 -14.77 -3.14 -1.63
C ALA A 118 -15.48 -3.04 -2.99
N GLY A 119 -14.74 -3.31 -4.06
CA GLY A 119 -15.24 -3.25 -5.44
C GLY A 119 -15.21 -1.86 -6.09
N ARG A 120 -14.58 -0.88 -5.46
CA ARG A 120 -14.43 0.48 -6.00
C ARG A 120 -13.02 0.84 -6.43
N GLY A 121 -12.13 -0.14 -6.49
CA GLY A 121 -10.75 0.07 -6.89
C GLY A 121 -9.81 0.23 -5.70
N ILE A 122 -8.54 0.50 -6.00
CA ILE A 122 -7.50 0.68 -5.01
C ILE A 122 -7.72 1.97 -4.20
N ALA A 123 -7.41 1.94 -2.93
CA ALA A 123 -7.55 3.08 -2.05
C ALA A 123 -6.24 3.88 -1.93
N LEU A 124 -6.35 5.20 -1.91
CA LEU A 124 -5.26 6.14 -1.64
C LEU A 124 -5.47 6.83 -0.31
N PHE A 125 -4.42 6.99 0.46
CA PHE A 125 -4.44 7.70 1.74
C PHE A 125 -3.46 8.87 1.70
N LYS A 126 -4.01 10.07 1.73
CA LYS A 126 -3.19 11.28 1.83
C LYS A 126 -2.39 11.28 3.13
N TYR A 127 -3.01 10.82 4.21
CA TYR A 127 -2.32 10.59 5.47
C TYR A 127 -2.81 9.33 6.16
N THR A 128 -1.91 8.71 6.92
CA THR A 128 -2.17 7.58 7.80
C THR A 128 -1.77 7.94 9.22
N GLY A 129 -2.35 7.29 10.19
CA GLY A 129 -2.02 7.52 11.59
C GLY A 129 -3.09 6.97 12.52
N SER A 130 -2.76 6.85 13.79
CA SER A 130 -3.65 6.35 14.83
C SER A 130 -4.35 7.49 15.54
N ARG A 131 -5.64 7.35 15.79
CA ARG A 131 -6.47 8.33 16.52
C ARG A 131 -6.30 9.75 15.96
N GLY A 132 -6.63 9.91 14.70
CA GLY A 132 -6.32 11.09 13.94
C GLY A 132 -4.96 10.97 13.25
N LYS A 133 -4.02 11.86 13.55
CA LYS A 133 -2.74 11.95 12.85
C LYS A 133 -1.51 11.53 13.68
N SER A 134 -1.68 10.76 14.73
CA SER A 134 -0.55 10.27 15.54
C SER A 134 0.25 9.22 14.79
N ALA A 135 1.57 9.34 14.79
CA ALA A 135 2.48 8.47 14.07
C ALA A 135 2.17 8.36 12.56
N ALA A 136 1.74 9.48 11.98
CA ALA A 136 1.26 9.57 10.62
C ALA A 136 2.38 9.76 9.59
N ASN A 137 2.08 9.36 8.36
CA ASN A 137 2.59 9.96 7.14
C ASN A 137 1.54 10.95 6.61
N ASP A 138 1.99 12.02 5.96
CA ASP A 138 1.11 13.01 5.29
C ASP A 138 1.72 13.32 3.90
N ALA A 139 1.18 12.69 2.86
CA ALA A 139 1.64 12.92 1.49
C ALA A 139 1.35 14.34 1.03
N SER A 140 2.26 14.94 0.25
CA SER A 140 2.04 16.25 -0.34
C SER A 140 0.88 16.25 -1.33
N ALA A 141 0.22 17.39 -1.52
CA ALA A 141 -0.85 17.53 -2.50
C ALA A 141 -0.35 17.29 -3.93
N GLU A 142 0.89 17.64 -4.20
CA GLU A 142 1.55 17.42 -5.49
C GLU A 142 1.68 15.92 -5.79
N LEU A 143 2.11 15.14 -4.80
CA LEU A 143 2.23 13.68 -4.94
C LEU A 143 0.84 13.03 -5.10
N VAL A 144 -0.14 13.43 -4.31
CA VAL A 144 -1.53 12.97 -4.48
C VAL A 144 -2.01 13.27 -5.90
N GLY A 145 -1.84 14.50 -6.38
CA GLY A 145 -2.24 14.90 -7.71
C GLY A 145 -1.48 14.17 -8.83
N TYR A 146 -0.22 13.85 -8.62
CA TYR A 146 0.56 13.05 -9.56
C TYR A 146 -0.01 11.63 -9.69
N VAL A 147 -0.18 10.93 -8.56
CA VAL A 147 -0.65 9.54 -8.55
C VAL A 147 -2.09 9.42 -9.06
N THR A 148 -2.98 10.35 -8.69
CA THR A 148 -4.37 10.32 -9.17
C THR A 148 -4.47 10.59 -10.68
N ARG A 149 -3.73 11.57 -11.20
CA ARG A 149 -3.70 11.81 -12.66
C ARG A 149 -3.14 10.62 -13.45
N MET A 150 -2.12 9.96 -12.91
CA MET A 150 -1.56 8.75 -13.52
C MET A 150 -2.61 7.64 -13.63
N MET A 151 -3.38 7.42 -12.58
CA MET A 151 -4.44 6.40 -12.56
C MET A 151 -5.62 6.79 -13.47
N ASP A 152 -6.04 8.06 -13.46
CA ASP A 152 -7.12 8.56 -14.31
C ASP A 152 -6.79 8.45 -15.81
N ALA A 153 -5.53 8.70 -16.17
CA ALA A 153 -5.09 8.66 -17.57
C ALA A 153 -5.17 7.26 -18.19
N ASP A 154 -5.20 6.22 -17.37
CA ASP A 154 -5.21 4.82 -17.81
C ASP A 154 -6.40 4.03 -17.26
N ASP A 155 -7.47 4.71 -16.88
CA ASP A 155 -8.73 4.13 -16.39
C ASP A 155 -8.52 3.11 -15.24
N VAL A 156 -7.63 3.41 -14.31
CA VAL A 156 -7.50 2.66 -13.06
C VAL A 156 -8.52 3.17 -12.07
N ALA A 157 -9.43 2.30 -11.64
CA ALA A 157 -10.40 2.67 -10.61
C ALA A 157 -9.70 2.84 -9.26
N TRP A 158 -9.91 3.98 -8.63
CA TRP A 158 -9.35 4.33 -7.33
C TRP A 158 -10.33 5.11 -6.46
N GLN A 159 -10.06 5.16 -5.18
CA GLN A 159 -10.84 5.91 -4.21
C GLN A 159 -9.90 6.53 -3.15
N ILE A 160 -10.32 7.64 -2.55
CA ILE A 160 -9.65 8.19 -1.36
C ILE A 160 -10.39 7.70 -0.12
N GLY A 161 -9.65 7.38 0.93
CA GLY A 161 -10.25 6.99 2.18
C GLY A 161 -9.34 7.17 3.37
N GLU A 162 -9.88 6.84 4.52
CA GLU A 162 -9.20 6.77 5.80
C GLU A 162 -9.51 5.43 6.48
N LEU A 163 -8.57 4.95 7.28
CA LEU A 163 -8.71 3.72 8.03
C LEU A 163 -9.60 3.95 9.26
N GLY A 164 -10.85 3.49 9.17
CA GLY A 164 -11.80 3.58 10.25
C GLY A 164 -12.39 4.99 10.46
N ARG A 165 -12.97 5.20 11.65
CA ARG A 165 -13.59 6.47 12.01
C ARG A 165 -12.54 7.49 12.40
N LEU A 166 -12.64 8.70 11.83
CA LEU A 166 -11.74 9.81 12.11
C LEU A 166 -11.64 10.08 13.63
N ASP A 167 -10.44 10.36 14.11
CA ASP A 167 -10.07 10.60 15.51
C ASP A 167 -10.25 9.40 16.47
N LEU A 168 -10.89 8.32 16.04
CA LEU A 168 -11.09 7.12 16.88
C LEU A 168 -10.38 5.88 16.32
N GLY A 169 -10.35 5.76 15.01
CA GLY A 169 -9.70 4.67 14.31
C GLY A 169 -8.29 5.01 13.83
N GLY A 170 -7.90 4.37 12.76
CA GLY A 170 -6.63 4.58 12.11
C GLY A 170 -5.52 3.65 12.55
N GLY A 171 -4.47 3.65 11.78
CA GLY A 171 -3.23 2.91 12.00
C GLY A 171 -2.08 3.61 11.32
N GLY A 172 -0.86 3.39 11.79
CA GLY A 172 0.35 3.78 11.08
C GLY A 172 0.74 2.69 10.09
N THR A 173 1.52 3.07 9.10
CA THR A 173 2.09 2.17 8.10
C THR A 173 3.60 2.33 8.05
N ILE A 174 4.27 1.56 7.19
CA ILE A 174 5.71 1.72 6.95
C ILE A 174 6.06 3.06 6.29
N ALA A 175 5.11 3.78 5.70
CA ALA A 175 5.33 5.03 4.98
C ALA A 175 6.10 6.07 5.77
N LYS A 176 5.80 6.23 7.07
CA LYS A 176 6.51 7.20 7.93
C LYS A 176 8.02 6.94 8.00
N TYR A 177 8.46 5.69 7.92
CA TYR A 177 9.88 5.35 7.99
C TYR A 177 10.61 5.71 6.69
N VAL A 178 9.92 5.60 5.56
CA VAL A 178 10.39 6.06 4.25
C VAL A 178 10.42 7.60 4.22
N ALA A 179 9.34 8.25 4.64
CA ALA A 179 9.25 9.71 4.72
C ALA A 179 10.35 10.33 5.60
N ASN A 180 10.69 9.69 6.72
CA ASN A 180 11.76 10.11 7.62
C ASN A 180 13.16 10.06 6.96
N ARG A 181 13.31 9.44 5.80
CA ARG A 181 14.53 9.43 4.99
C ARG A 181 14.53 10.50 3.89
N GLY A 182 13.50 11.34 3.87
CA GLY A 182 13.38 12.42 2.88
C GLY A 182 12.85 11.97 1.52
N ILE A 183 12.24 10.79 1.44
CA ILE A 183 11.61 10.26 0.23
C ILE A 183 10.12 10.58 0.29
N PRO A 184 9.55 11.34 -0.66
CA PRO A 184 8.10 11.52 -0.78
C PRO A 184 7.40 10.17 -0.90
N VAL A 185 6.38 9.96 -0.08
CA VAL A 185 5.65 8.70 -0.02
C VAL A 185 4.16 8.92 0.18
N ILE A 186 3.34 8.10 -0.47
CA ILE A 186 1.89 8.03 -0.31
C ILE A 186 1.47 6.60 -0.03
N ASP A 187 0.52 6.43 0.86
CA ASP A 187 -0.06 5.13 1.17
C ASP A 187 -1.15 4.76 0.15
N ILE A 188 -1.14 3.51 -0.26
CA ILE A 188 -2.05 2.95 -1.26
C ILE A 188 -2.32 1.48 -0.94
N GLY A 189 -3.57 1.00 -1.10
CA GLY A 189 -3.81 -0.41 -0.82
C GLY A 189 -5.21 -0.92 -1.15
N VAL A 190 -5.36 -2.23 -1.05
CA VAL A 190 -6.60 -2.93 -1.33
C VAL A 190 -7.55 -2.87 -0.13
N PRO A 191 -8.83 -2.48 -0.32
CA PRO A 191 -9.83 -2.56 0.74
C PRO A 191 -10.12 -4.02 1.13
N VAL A 192 -10.00 -4.33 2.42
CA VAL A 192 -10.22 -5.66 2.98
C VAL A 192 -11.33 -5.65 4.03
N LEU A 193 -12.19 -6.65 4.00
CA LEU A 193 -13.16 -6.93 5.06
C LEU A 193 -12.58 -7.92 6.04
N SER A 194 -12.89 -7.74 7.33
CA SER A 194 -12.43 -8.60 8.43
C SER A 194 -10.89 -8.67 8.55
N MET A 195 -10.21 -7.53 8.36
CA MET A 195 -8.76 -7.40 8.58
C MET A 195 -8.33 -8.05 9.90
N HIS A 196 -7.17 -8.72 9.90
CA HIS A 196 -6.61 -9.46 11.04
C HIS A 196 -7.45 -10.67 11.50
N SER A 197 -8.51 -11.04 10.79
CA SER A 197 -9.28 -12.24 11.12
C SER A 197 -8.67 -13.49 10.47
N PRO A 198 -9.06 -14.70 10.93
CA PRO A 198 -8.66 -15.93 10.25
C PRO A 198 -9.18 -16.04 8.81
N PHE A 199 -10.18 -15.24 8.43
CA PHE A 199 -10.78 -15.24 7.10
C PHE A 199 -11.09 -13.82 6.64
N GLU A 200 -10.19 -13.25 5.89
CA GLU A 200 -10.28 -11.92 5.32
C GLU A 200 -10.88 -12.00 3.91
N VAL A 201 -11.58 -10.95 3.48
CA VAL A 201 -12.26 -10.94 2.18
C VAL A 201 -11.90 -9.67 1.41
N ILE A 202 -11.48 -9.85 0.15
CA ILE A 202 -11.19 -8.77 -0.79
C ILE A 202 -12.03 -8.89 -2.06
N HIS A 203 -12.15 -7.81 -2.81
CA HIS A 203 -12.77 -7.82 -4.12
C HIS A 203 -11.70 -7.99 -5.22
N LYS A 204 -11.96 -8.88 -6.18
CA LYS A 204 -11.01 -9.23 -7.27
C LYS A 204 -10.65 -8.02 -8.13
N THR A 205 -11.60 -7.12 -8.35
CA THR A 205 -11.34 -5.89 -9.12
C THR A 205 -10.33 -5.01 -8.41
N ASP A 206 -10.44 -4.86 -7.08
CA ASP A 206 -9.54 -3.99 -6.32
C ASP A 206 -8.09 -4.51 -6.38
N LEU A 207 -7.91 -5.82 -6.23
CA LEU A 207 -6.60 -6.47 -6.43
C LEU A 207 -6.04 -6.22 -7.85
N TYR A 208 -6.89 -6.32 -8.88
CA TYR A 208 -6.46 -6.07 -10.25
C TYR A 208 -6.12 -4.60 -10.49
N MET A 209 -6.86 -3.67 -9.88
CA MET A 209 -6.57 -2.24 -9.95
C MET A 209 -5.27 -1.90 -9.21
N ALA A 210 -4.98 -2.58 -8.10
CA ALA A 210 -3.69 -2.46 -7.42
C ALA A 210 -2.52 -2.84 -8.35
N TYR A 211 -2.61 -3.98 -9.01
CA TYR A 211 -1.61 -4.41 -9.99
C TYR A 211 -1.43 -3.38 -11.11
N ARG A 212 -2.52 -2.86 -11.68
CA ARG A 212 -2.44 -1.85 -12.73
C ARG A 212 -1.80 -0.55 -12.24
N ALA A 213 -2.19 -0.07 -11.05
CA ALA A 213 -1.62 1.14 -10.45
C ALA A 213 -0.09 1.00 -10.25
N PHE A 214 0.38 -0.14 -9.75
CA PHE A 214 1.80 -0.39 -9.54
C PHE A 214 2.59 -0.51 -10.86
N VAL A 215 2.01 -1.14 -11.89
CA VAL A 215 2.63 -1.17 -13.23
C VAL A 215 2.78 0.25 -13.79
N LEU A 216 1.73 1.06 -13.70
CA LEU A 216 1.77 2.44 -14.18
C LEU A 216 2.82 3.28 -13.42
N PHE A 217 2.86 3.14 -12.11
CA PHE A 217 3.84 3.84 -11.29
C PHE A 217 5.28 3.48 -11.68
N ASN A 218 5.56 2.21 -11.91
CA ASN A 218 6.88 1.74 -12.34
C ASN A 218 7.24 2.18 -13.76
N GLN A 219 6.26 2.46 -14.61
CA GLN A 219 6.46 2.91 -15.99
C GLN A 219 6.43 4.43 -16.15
N ALA A 220 6.04 5.16 -15.10
CA ALA A 220 5.93 6.60 -15.15
C ALA A 220 7.27 7.24 -15.50
N ALA A 221 7.22 8.22 -16.41
CA ALA A 221 8.42 8.88 -16.96
C ALA A 221 8.74 10.22 -16.28
N GLU A 222 7.84 10.75 -15.46
CA GLU A 222 7.99 12.05 -14.76
C GLU A 222 7.38 12.01 -13.36
#